data_126808b7cbe9c1b1a8013808fa3255af
#
_entry.id   126808b7cbe9c1b1a8013808fa3255af
#
_cell.length_a   1.000
_cell.length_b   1.000
_cell.length_c   1.000
_cell.angle_alpha   90.00
_cell.angle_beta   90.00
_cell.angle_gamma   90.00
#
_symmetry.space_group_name_H-M   'P 1'
#
loop_
_entity.id
_entity.type
_entity.pdbx_description
1 polymer ?
#
loop_
_entity_poly.entity_id
_entity_poly.type
_entity_poly.pdbx_seq_one_letter_code
_entity_poly.pdbx_strand_id
1 'polypeptide(L)'
;MKKFVSMLLALVMVFALCACGSKTEGGDKAESKIKVGFICLHDENSTYDKNFIDAAKAACKNAGLSEDQYIIKTNIPEGQECYNAAAELVDAGCNVVFADSFGHEDFMIQAAKEFKDVQFCHATGTKAHTEKLSNYHNAFASIYEGRYLAGVAAGLKLNEMIENGDITAEEAKMGYVGAFPYAEVKSGYTSFFLGARSVCPSVTMEVTFTSSWYDEALEKEAANKLINNGCVLISQHADSMGAPTACETAGVPNVSYNGSTVAACPNTFIVSSRIDWTPFFVYAINCVASGEDIGYDWTGTLATGSVVLTDVNEQAAAAGTAEKIAEVMKALEDGSVKVFDTATFTVNGETVTTYLADVDDLGDYVGETEAISDGVFLESFYRSAPYFDLDIDGITNLDA
;
A
#
# COMPACT_ATOMS: atom_id res chain seq x y z
N MET A 1 3.79 -53.88 -6.45
CA MET A 1 2.45 -53.90 -7.02
C MET A 1 1.70 -52.65 -6.52
N LYS A 2 1.09 -51.97 -7.47
CA LYS A 2 0.12 -50.84 -7.36
C LYS A 2 0.72 -49.49 -6.96
N LYS A 3 0.94 -48.70 -8.02
CA LYS A 3 1.12 -47.27 -8.12
C LYS A 3 -0.15 -46.57 -7.72
N PHE A 4 -0.05 -45.48 -6.93
CA PHE A 4 -1.08 -44.44 -6.89
C PHE A 4 -0.45 -43.15 -7.38
N VAL A 5 -0.90 -42.72 -8.54
CA VAL A 5 -0.63 -41.42 -9.16
C VAL A 5 -1.67 -40.46 -8.62
N SER A 6 -1.25 -39.45 -7.90
CA SER A 6 -2.12 -38.30 -7.55
C SER A 6 -2.07 -37.30 -8.69
N MET A 7 -3.19 -37.12 -9.33
CA MET A 7 -3.41 -36.24 -10.49
C MET A 7 -3.82 -34.86 -9.96
N LEU A 8 -2.95 -33.87 -10.13
CA LEU A 8 -3.23 -32.47 -9.89
C LEU A 8 -4.12 -31.98 -11.06
N LEU A 9 -5.35 -31.61 -10.76
CA LEU A 9 -6.24 -30.96 -11.75
C LEU A 9 -6.00 -29.46 -11.75
N ALA A 10 -5.27 -28.98 -12.75
CA ALA A 10 -5.28 -27.56 -13.09
C ALA A 10 -6.56 -27.29 -13.92
N LEU A 11 -7.47 -26.50 -13.39
CA LEU A 11 -8.68 -26.08 -14.10
C LEU A 11 -8.37 -24.88 -15.00
N VAL A 12 -7.96 -25.18 -16.24
CA VAL A 12 -7.90 -24.18 -17.32
C VAL A 12 -9.28 -24.09 -17.93
N MET A 13 -10.05 -23.03 -17.70
CA MET A 13 -11.28 -22.76 -18.44
C MET A 13 -10.94 -22.23 -19.83
N VAL A 14 -10.94 -23.11 -20.79
CA VAL A 14 -10.94 -22.76 -22.21
C VAL A 14 -12.40 -22.59 -22.65
N PHE A 15 -12.81 -21.36 -22.95
CA PHE A 15 -14.08 -21.13 -23.65
C PHE A 15 -13.95 -21.58 -25.09
N ALA A 16 -14.56 -22.71 -25.42
CA ALA A 16 -14.72 -23.17 -26.79
C ALA A 16 -15.93 -22.43 -27.41
N LEU A 17 -15.67 -21.59 -28.40
CA LEU A 17 -16.66 -21.02 -29.28
C LEU A 17 -17.24 -22.13 -30.22
N CYS A 18 -18.46 -22.57 -29.95
CA CYS A 18 -19.24 -23.27 -30.96
C CYS A 18 -19.90 -22.27 -31.93
N ALA A 19 -19.35 -22.17 -33.13
CA ALA A 19 -20.02 -21.49 -34.21
C ALA A 19 -21.10 -22.40 -34.80
N CYS A 20 -22.37 -22.02 -34.61
CA CYS A 20 -23.44 -22.42 -35.50
C CYS A 20 -24.20 -21.17 -35.94
N GLY A 21 -24.13 -20.88 -37.23
CA GLY A 21 -24.75 -19.71 -37.81
C GLY A 21 -26.27 -19.78 -37.82
N SER A 22 -26.89 -18.69 -37.41
CA SER A 22 -28.12 -18.17 -37.97
C SER A 22 -28.12 -16.66 -37.76
N LYS A 23 -28.30 -15.92 -38.84
CA LYS A 23 -28.50 -14.48 -38.83
C LYS A 23 -29.73 -14.16 -38.01
N THR A 24 -29.56 -13.40 -36.94
CA THR A 24 -30.60 -12.57 -36.34
C THR A 24 -29.98 -11.20 -36.07
N GLU A 25 -30.71 -10.21 -36.49
CA GLU A 25 -30.38 -8.78 -36.41
C GLU A 25 -30.16 -8.30 -34.96
N GLY A 26 -29.27 -7.31 -34.84
CA GLY A 26 -29.24 -6.28 -33.79
C GLY A 26 -29.73 -6.70 -32.42
N GLY A 27 -28.93 -7.42 -31.68
CA GLY A 27 -29.04 -7.41 -30.23
C GLY A 27 -28.18 -6.25 -29.69
N ASP A 28 -28.86 -5.18 -29.24
CA ASP A 28 -28.23 -4.19 -28.40
C ASP A 28 -27.47 -4.94 -27.28
N LYS A 29 -26.16 -4.77 -27.22
CA LYS A 29 -25.44 -5.08 -26.01
C LYS A 29 -26.13 -4.21 -24.96
N ALA A 30 -26.79 -4.81 -23.98
CA ALA A 30 -27.29 -4.10 -22.82
C ALA A 30 -26.10 -3.31 -22.29
N GLU A 31 -26.14 -1.99 -22.44
CA GLU A 31 -25.15 -1.10 -21.82
C GLU A 31 -25.10 -1.48 -20.35
N SER A 32 -23.91 -1.75 -19.84
CA SER A 32 -23.68 -1.96 -18.42
C SER A 32 -24.29 -0.76 -17.71
N LYS A 33 -25.31 -1.00 -16.87
CA LYS A 33 -25.95 0.06 -16.07
C LYS A 33 -25.06 0.57 -14.94
N ILE A 34 -23.80 0.11 -14.88
CA ILE A 34 -22.86 0.45 -13.81
C ILE A 34 -22.27 1.81 -14.10
N LYS A 35 -22.30 2.64 -13.07
CA LYS A 35 -21.58 3.89 -12.99
C LYS A 35 -20.77 3.93 -11.69
N VAL A 36 -19.52 4.38 -11.80
CA VAL A 36 -18.53 4.30 -10.72
C VAL A 36 -18.12 5.71 -10.29
N GLY A 37 -18.05 5.94 -8.99
CA GLY A 37 -17.55 7.19 -8.40
C GLY A 37 -16.24 6.97 -7.68
N PHE A 38 -15.33 7.94 -7.75
CA PHE A 38 -14.07 7.96 -7.00
C PHE A 38 -13.89 9.30 -6.30
N ILE A 39 -13.45 9.26 -5.05
CA ILE A 39 -13.18 10.43 -4.21
C ILE A 39 -11.72 10.36 -3.80
N CYS A 40 -10.95 11.40 -4.14
CA CYS A 40 -9.53 11.51 -3.82
C CYS A 40 -9.27 12.74 -2.96
N LEU A 41 -8.41 12.61 -1.94
CA LEU A 41 -8.05 13.71 -1.04
C LEU A 41 -7.31 14.82 -1.80
N HIS A 42 -6.39 14.45 -2.67
CA HIS A 42 -5.63 15.37 -3.51
C HIS A 42 -5.83 15.05 -5.00
N ASP A 43 -4.91 15.46 -5.83
CA ASP A 43 -4.89 15.19 -7.27
C ASP A 43 -3.62 14.42 -7.70
N GLU A 44 -3.33 14.38 -8.98
CA GLU A 44 -2.18 13.63 -9.54
C GLU A 44 -0.79 14.18 -9.11
N ASN A 45 -0.73 15.28 -8.34
CA ASN A 45 0.52 15.77 -7.76
C ASN A 45 0.94 14.98 -6.51
N SER A 46 -0.02 14.39 -5.79
CA SER A 46 0.24 13.42 -4.73
C SER A 46 0.58 12.06 -5.34
N THR A 47 1.65 11.43 -4.88
CA THR A 47 2.06 10.11 -5.38
C THR A 47 1.05 9.02 -5.01
N TYR A 48 0.38 9.13 -3.86
CA TYR A 48 -0.65 8.22 -3.42
C TYR A 48 -1.93 8.36 -4.25
N ASP A 49 -2.49 9.57 -4.33
CA ASP A 49 -3.73 9.83 -5.09
C ASP A 49 -3.55 9.52 -6.57
N LYS A 50 -2.36 9.82 -7.13
CA LYS A 50 -2.05 9.45 -8.51
C LYS A 50 -2.16 7.94 -8.75
N ASN A 51 -1.66 7.11 -7.84
CA ASN A 51 -1.81 5.65 -7.93
C ASN A 51 -3.29 5.24 -7.97
N PHE A 52 -4.11 5.85 -7.12
CA PHE A 52 -5.54 5.56 -7.03
C PHE A 52 -6.27 6.00 -8.31
N ILE A 53 -5.99 7.21 -8.80
CA ILE A 53 -6.56 7.77 -10.03
C ILE A 53 -6.17 6.94 -11.26
N ASP A 54 -4.91 6.56 -11.39
CA ASP A 54 -4.44 5.75 -12.52
C ASP A 54 -5.09 4.35 -12.50
N ALA A 55 -5.20 3.73 -11.32
CA ALA A 55 -5.89 2.45 -11.14
C ALA A 55 -7.39 2.55 -11.42
N ALA A 56 -8.05 3.65 -11.03
CA ALA A 56 -9.45 3.90 -11.32
C ALA A 56 -9.72 3.93 -12.84
N LYS A 57 -8.91 4.68 -13.59
CA LYS A 57 -8.98 4.75 -15.05
C LYS A 57 -8.72 3.38 -15.70
N ALA A 58 -7.70 2.65 -15.20
CA ALA A 58 -7.35 1.32 -15.70
C ALA A 58 -8.47 0.29 -15.42
N ALA A 59 -9.02 0.28 -14.21
CA ALA A 59 -10.09 -0.65 -13.82
C ALA A 59 -11.37 -0.40 -14.60
N CYS A 60 -11.80 0.85 -14.75
CA CYS A 60 -12.96 1.21 -15.56
C CYS A 60 -12.79 0.74 -17.02
N LYS A 61 -11.62 0.98 -17.61
CA LYS A 61 -11.28 0.49 -18.95
C LYS A 61 -11.33 -1.05 -19.03
N ASN A 62 -10.75 -1.74 -18.04
CA ASN A 62 -10.73 -3.21 -17.98
C ASN A 62 -12.13 -3.80 -17.83
N ALA A 63 -13.03 -3.11 -17.11
CA ALA A 63 -14.43 -3.45 -16.97
C ALA A 63 -15.28 -3.09 -18.22
N GLY A 64 -14.67 -2.48 -19.24
CA GLY A 64 -15.36 -2.07 -20.47
C GLY A 64 -16.28 -0.87 -20.31
N LEU A 65 -16.07 -0.05 -19.27
CA LEU A 65 -16.83 1.17 -19.03
C LEU A 65 -16.33 2.30 -19.94
N SER A 66 -17.27 3.11 -20.45
CA SER A 66 -16.98 4.34 -21.19
C SER A 66 -16.67 5.50 -20.22
N GLU A 67 -16.11 6.59 -20.74
CA GLU A 67 -15.69 7.75 -19.91
C GLU A 67 -16.87 8.44 -19.19
N ASP A 68 -18.09 8.33 -19.67
CA ASP A 68 -19.30 8.85 -19.04
C ASP A 68 -19.86 7.94 -17.93
N GLN A 69 -19.32 6.73 -17.80
CA GLN A 69 -19.70 5.75 -16.78
C GLN A 69 -18.83 5.80 -15.52
N TYR A 70 -17.88 6.72 -15.41
CA TYR A 70 -17.17 6.95 -14.15
C TYR A 70 -16.90 8.43 -13.91
N ILE A 71 -16.82 8.80 -12.64
CA ILE A 71 -16.55 10.18 -12.18
C ILE A 71 -15.44 10.12 -11.13
N ILE A 72 -14.39 10.91 -11.31
CA ILE A 72 -13.32 11.09 -10.34
C ILE A 72 -13.41 12.51 -9.77
N LYS A 73 -13.55 12.60 -8.44
CA LYS A 73 -13.51 13.86 -7.69
C LYS A 73 -12.19 13.94 -6.95
N THR A 74 -11.45 15.00 -7.17
CA THR A 74 -10.15 15.27 -6.53
C THR A 74 -10.25 16.47 -5.60
N ASN A 75 -9.26 16.59 -4.70
CA ASN A 75 -9.19 17.68 -3.72
C ASN A 75 -10.42 17.72 -2.80
N ILE A 76 -10.87 16.54 -2.34
CA ILE A 76 -11.97 16.40 -1.40
C ILE A 76 -11.42 16.23 0.01
N PRO A 77 -11.56 17.22 0.91
CA PRO A 77 -11.03 17.13 2.27
C PRO A 77 -11.59 15.97 3.08
N GLU A 78 -10.81 15.54 4.08
CA GLU A 78 -11.23 14.57 5.10
C GLU A 78 -12.25 15.24 6.05
N GLY A 79 -13.54 15.15 5.71
CA GLY A 79 -14.59 15.83 6.46
C GLY A 79 -15.98 15.64 5.83
N GLN A 80 -16.89 16.53 6.19
CA GLN A 80 -18.25 16.53 5.63
C GLN A 80 -18.27 16.67 4.11
N GLU A 81 -17.21 17.23 3.53
CA GLU A 81 -17.01 17.33 2.08
C GLU A 81 -16.94 15.96 1.41
N CYS A 82 -16.37 14.96 2.09
CA CYS A 82 -16.34 13.57 1.59
C CYS A 82 -17.76 12.99 1.51
N TYR A 83 -18.58 13.13 2.57
CA TYR A 83 -19.98 12.71 2.51
C TYR A 83 -20.75 13.45 1.41
N ASN A 84 -20.57 14.76 1.28
CA ASN A 84 -21.26 15.55 0.24
C ASN A 84 -20.85 15.07 -1.16
N ALA A 85 -19.55 14.80 -1.37
CA ALA A 85 -19.04 14.25 -2.63
C ALA A 85 -19.63 12.86 -2.92
N ALA A 86 -19.76 12.00 -1.91
CA ALA A 86 -20.40 10.69 -2.02
C ALA A 86 -21.88 10.81 -2.42
N ALA A 87 -22.64 11.69 -1.75
CA ALA A 87 -24.04 11.96 -2.07
C ALA A 87 -24.21 12.49 -3.51
N GLU A 88 -23.37 13.41 -3.96
CA GLU A 88 -23.37 13.91 -5.34
C GLU A 88 -23.09 12.82 -6.37
N LEU A 89 -22.21 11.87 -6.04
CA LEU A 89 -21.94 10.71 -6.91
C LEU A 89 -23.13 9.76 -6.97
N VAL A 90 -23.83 9.54 -5.85
CA VAL A 90 -25.09 8.78 -5.83
C VAL A 90 -26.15 9.47 -6.66
N ASP A 91 -26.34 10.78 -6.52
CA ASP A 91 -27.27 11.58 -7.33
C ASP A 91 -26.94 11.55 -8.82
N ALA A 92 -25.64 11.44 -9.16
CA ALA A 92 -25.17 11.26 -10.51
C ALA A 92 -25.40 9.84 -11.06
N GLY A 93 -25.94 8.92 -10.25
CA GLY A 93 -26.30 7.55 -10.62
C GLY A 93 -25.17 6.53 -10.43
N CYS A 94 -24.16 6.81 -9.63
CA CYS A 94 -23.12 5.83 -9.31
C CYS A 94 -23.68 4.68 -8.46
N ASN A 95 -23.32 3.44 -8.82
CA ASN A 95 -23.73 2.22 -8.11
C ASN A 95 -22.66 1.76 -7.11
N VAL A 96 -21.43 2.20 -7.31
CA VAL A 96 -20.31 1.98 -6.41
C VAL A 96 -19.48 3.25 -6.31
N VAL A 97 -19.06 3.60 -5.09
CA VAL A 97 -18.25 4.78 -4.77
C VAL A 97 -17.03 4.33 -3.98
N PHE A 98 -15.85 4.75 -4.44
CA PHE A 98 -14.57 4.51 -3.78
C PHE A 98 -14.04 5.81 -3.18
N ALA A 99 -13.39 5.72 -2.01
CA ALA A 99 -12.62 6.82 -1.43
C ALA A 99 -11.24 6.35 -1.00
N ASP A 100 -10.24 7.24 -1.06
CA ASP A 100 -8.83 6.84 -0.91
C ASP A 100 -8.19 7.20 0.42
N SER A 101 -8.66 8.20 1.15
CA SER A 101 -7.95 8.73 2.30
C SER A 101 -8.48 8.20 3.64
N PHE A 102 -7.58 8.01 4.61
CA PHE A 102 -7.88 7.47 5.94
C PHE A 102 -9.03 8.22 6.64
N GLY A 103 -9.02 9.54 6.64
CA GLY A 103 -10.05 10.36 7.28
C GLY A 103 -11.38 10.46 6.50
N HIS A 104 -11.50 9.86 5.32
CA HIS A 104 -12.77 9.72 4.61
C HIS A 104 -13.68 8.63 5.22
N GLU A 105 -13.15 7.71 6.07
CA GLU A 105 -13.84 6.49 6.49
C GLU A 105 -15.20 6.77 7.13
N ASP A 106 -15.27 7.59 8.16
CA ASP A 106 -16.53 7.86 8.91
C ASP A 106 -17.61 8.48 8.01
N PHE A 107 -17.21 9.28 7.05
CA PHE A 107 -18.11 9.94 6.10
C PHE A 107 -18.61 8.98 5.01
N MET A 108 -17.78 8.01 4.60
CA MET A 108 -18.20 6.91 3.72
C MET A 108 -19.15 5.94 4.45
N ILE A 109 -18.92 5.65 5.73
CA ILE A 109 -19.83 4.88 6.58
C ILE A 109 -21.19 5.62 6.73
N GLN A 110 -21.15 6.94 6.94
CA GLN A 110 -22.36 7.76 6.99
C GLN A 110 -23.16 7.66 5.68
N ALA A 111 -22.49 7.78 4.52
CA ALA A 111 -23.13 7.63 3.21
C ALA A 111 -23.70 6.22 3.02
N ALA A 112 -22.97 5.16 3.40
CA ALA A 112 -23.46 3.80 3.35
C ALA A 112 -24.68 3.53 4.22
N LYS A 113 -24.76 4.18 5.39
CA LYS A 113 -25.95 4.12 6.29
C LYS A 113 -27.18 4.79 5.67
N GLU A 114 -27.00 5.78 4.80
CA GLU A 114 -28.10 6.50 4.15
C GLU A 114 -28.49 5.88 2.81
N PHE A 115 -27.54 5.60 1.93
CA PHE A 115 -27.77 5.13 0.56
C PHE A 115 -27.63 3.61 0.43
N LYS A 116 -28.63 2.85 0.89
CA LYS A 116 -28.58 1.38 1.05
C LYS A 116 -28.40 0.60 -0.26
N ASP A 117 -28.73 1.18 -1.40
CA ASP A 117 -28.68 0.53 -2.71
C ASP A 117 -27.36 0.79 -3.46
N VAL A 118 -26.43 1.55 -2.85
CA VAL A 118 -25.12 1.89 -3.41
C VAL A 118 -24.02 1.24 -2.57
N GLN A 119 -23.00 0.69 -3.22
CA GLN A 119 -21.84 0.11 -2.56
C GLN A 119 -20.80 1.20 -2.29
N PHE A 120 -20.25 1.23 -1.10
CA PHE A 120 -19.20 2.16 -0.67
C PHE A 120 -17.95 1.38 -0.30
N CYS A 121 -16.85 1.67 -0.98
CA CYS A 121 -15.57 1.03 -0.78
C CYS A 121 -14.55 2.07 -0.32
N HIS A 122 -13.83 1.78 0.73
CA HIS A 122 -12.88 2.72 1.31
C HIS A 122 -11.48 2.09 1.39
N ALA A 123 -10.51 2.73 0.77
CA ALA A 123 -9.11 2.37 0.89
C ALA A 123 -8.56 2.85 2.24
N THR A 124 -7.73 2.04 2.88
CA THR A 124 -7.10 2.29 4.19
C THR A 124 -8.03 2.21 5.41
N GLY A 125 -9.33 1.97 5.22
CA GLY A 125 -10.30 1.93 6.32
C GLY A 125 -10.14 0.70 7.22
N THR A 126 -10.67 0.83 8.44
CA THR A 126 -10.47 -0.13 9.54
C THR A 126 -11.76 -0.72 10.08
N LYS A 127 -12.94 -0.14 9.75
CA LYS A 127 -14.19 -0.38 10.47
C LYS A 127 -15.23 -1.26 9.76
N ALA A 128 -14.99 -1.73 8.52
CA ALA A 128 -16.01 -2.48 7.78
C ALA A 128 -16.41 -3.78 8.48
N HIS A 129 -15.45 -4.52 9.03
CA HIS A 129 -15.70 -5.77 9.76
C HIS A 129 -16.39 -5.57 11.12
N THR A 130 -16.32 -4.36 11.69
CA THR A 130 -16.97 -3.96 12.94
C THR A 130 -18.35 -3.36 12.68
N GLU A 131 -18.50 -2.46 11.70
CA GLU A 131 -19.77 -1.84 11.30
C GLU A 131 -20.74 -2.85 10.66
N LYS A 132 -20.24 -3.85 9.95
CA LYS A 132 -21.02 -4.96 9.34
C LYS A 132 -22.17 -4.47 8.45
N LEU A 133 -22.00 -3.35 7.77
CA LEU A 133 -22.94 -2.89 6.75
C LEU A 133 -22.74 -3.70 5.47
N SER A 134 -23.83 -4.19 4.88
CA SER A 134 -23.78 -5.00 3.65
C SER A 134 -23.32 -4.23 2.41
N ASN A 135 -23.21 -2.92 2.51
CA ASN A 135 -22.83 -2.02 1.43
C ASN A 135 -21.65 -1.10 1.80
N TYR A 136 -20.83 -1.50 2.80
CA TYR A 136 -19.60 -0.80 3.15
C TYR A 136 -18.44 -1.78 3.27
N HIS A 137 -17.32 -1.47 2.61
CA HIS A 137 -16.19 -2.38 2.43
C HIS A 137 -14.87 -1.65 2.56
N ASN A 138 -13.91 -2.24 3.26
CA ASN A 138 -12.55 -1.74 3.32
C ASN A 138 -11.62 -2.51 2.38
N ALA A 139 -10.56 -1.84 1.95
CA ALA A 139 -9.48 -2.46 1.20
C ALA A 139 -8.13 -1.86 1.57
N PHE A 140 -7.13 -2.70 1.57
CA PHE A 140 -5.73 -2.30 1.63
C PHE A 140 -4.87 -3.35 0.91
N ALA A 141 -3.55 -3.21 1.01
CA ALA A 141 -2.62 -4.22 0.53
C ALA A 141 -1.60 -4.57 1.62
N SER A 142 -1.06 -5.78 1.57
CA SER A 142 0.11 -6.18 2.37
C SER A 142 1.36 -5.42 1.89
N ILE A 143 1.28 -4.08 1.88
CA ILE A 143 2.33 -3.20 1.33
C ILE A 143 3.64 -3.34 2.08
N TYR A 144 3.61 -3.85 3.32
CA TYR A 144 4.80 -4.20 4.08
C TYR A 144 5.73 -5.17 3.31
N GLU A 145 5.21 -6.05 2.43
CA GLU A 145 6.02 -6.90 1.56
C GLU A 145 6.83 -6.05 0.56
N GLY A 146 6.17 -5.08 -0.08
CA GLY A 146 6.82 -4.13 -1.00
C GLY A 146 7.78 -3.20 -0.28
N ARG A 147 7.45 -2.75 0.94
CA ARG A 147 8.34 -1.95 1.78
C ARG A 147 9.58 -2.72 2.20
N TYR A 148 9.43 -4.01 2.54
CA TYR A 148 10.57 -4.89 2.83
C TYR A 148 11.50 -5.01 1.62
N LEU A 149 10.98 -5.26 0.42
CA LEU A 149 11.76 -5.31 -0.82
C LEU A 149 12.48 -3.99 -1.11
N ALA A 150 11.81 -2.86 -0.91
CA ALA A 150 12.41 -1.54 -1.03
C ALA A 150 13.52 -1.31 0.02
N GLY A 151 13.33 -1.86 1.23
CA GLY A 151 14.34 -1.90 2.29
C GLY A 151 15.58 -2.72 1.89
N VAL A 152 15.40 -3.87 1.23
CA VAL A 152 16.53 -4.64 0.70
C VAL A 152 17.36 -3.79 -0.28
N ALA A 153 16.72 -3.03 -1.16
CA ALA A 153 17.42 -2.10 -2.06
C ALA A 153 18.22 -1.03 -1.28
N ALA A 154 17.62 -0.48 -0.23
CA ALA A 154 18.30 0.48 0.66
C ALA A 154 19.52 -0.14 1.34
N GLY A 155 19.38 -1.35 1.91
CA GLY A 155 20.48 -2.05 2.57
C GLY A 155 21.64 -2.42 1.63
N LEU A 156 21.34 -2.78 0.37
CA LEU A 156 22.37 -3.00 -0.65
C LEU A 156 23.13 -1.71 -0.97
N LYS A 157 22.41 -0.58 -1.04
CA LYS A 157 23.05 0.73 -1.27
C LYS A 157 23.96 1.12 -0.10
N LEU A 158 23.52 0.90 1.12
CA LEU A 158 24.36 1.12 2.30
C LEU A 158 25.63 0.26 2.29
N ASN A 159 25.51 -1.03 1.92
CA ASN A 159 26.67 -1.91 1.78
C ASN A 159 27.65 -1.41 0.70
N GLU A 160 27.15 -0.98 -0.45
CA GLU A 160 27.98 -0.37 -1.50
C GLU A 160 28.75 0.85 -0.97
N MET A 161 28.07 1.74 -0.21
CA MET A 161 28.70 2.92 0.38
C MET A 161 29.77 2.54 1.43
N ILE A 162 29.56 1.47 2.21
CA ILE A 162 30.54 0.94 3.16
C ILE A 162 31.74 0.35 2.40
N GLU A 163 31.51 -0.47 1.37
CA GLU A 163 32.55 -1.09 0.59
C GLU A 163 33.42 -0.08 -0.17
N ASN A 164 32.82 1.01 -0.63
CA ASN A 164 33.52 2.13 -1.27
C ASN A 164 34.30 2.99 -0.28
N GLY A 165 34.02 2.89 1.03
CA GLY A 165 34.59 3.74 2.07
C GLY A 165 33.98 5.13 2.14
N ASP A 166 32.78 5.31 1.59
CA ASP A 166 31.99 6.56 1.69
C ASP A 166 31.45 6.74 3.11
N ILE A 167 31.11 5.64 3.77
CA ILE A 167 30.66 5.58 5.17
C ILE A 167 31.30 4.37 5.88
N THR A 168 31.29 4.40 7.21
CA THR A 168 31.57 3.21 8.03
C THR A 168 30.30 2.40 8.31
N ALA A 169 30.45 1.17 8.82
CA ALA A 169 29.30 0.36 9.21
C ALA A 169 28.45 1.02 10.33
N GLU A 170 29.09 1.75 11.23
CA GLU A 170 28.44 2.48 12.32
C GLU A 170 27.68 3.72 11.83
N GLU A 171 28.05 4.25 10.66
CA GLU A 171 27.39 5.37 10.01
C GLU A 171 26.24 4.96 9.08
N ALA A 172 25.98 3.65 8.94
CA ALA A 172 24.86 3.13 8.15
C ALA A 172 23.52 3.45 8.82
N LYS A 173 23.11 4.72 8.77
CA LYS A 173 21.89 5.24 9.38
C LYS A 173 20.94 5.74 8.31
N MET A 174 19.72 5.19 8.27
CA MET A 174 18.64 5.64 7.41
C MET A 174 17.78 6.70 8.12
N GLY A 175 17.15 7.56 7.35
CA GLY A 175 16.11 8.45 7.82
C GLY A 175 14.76 8.10 7.17
N TYR A 176 13.67 8.31 7.90
CA TYR A 176 12.33 8.07 7.42
C TYR A 176 11.40 9.25 7.74
N VAL A 177 10.80 9.83 6.70
CA VAL A 177 9.81 10.90 6.83
C VAL A 177 8.42 10.27 6.81
N GLY A 178 7.73 10.24 7.94
CA GLY A 178 6.36 9.76 8.07
C GLY A 178 5.34 10.90 8.03
N ALA A 179 4.10 10.58 7.65
CA ALA A 179 2.98 11.52 7.76
C ALA A 179 2.46 11.56 9.21
N PHE A 180 2.01 10.42 9.73
CA PHE A 180 1.45 10.25 11.07
C PHE A 180 1.99 8.99 11.74
N PRO A 181 2.00 8.89 13.08
CA PRO A 181 2.44 7.69 13.80
C PRO A 181 1.35 6.59 13.86
N TYR A 182 0.60 6.39 12.76
CA TYR A 182 -0.41 5.35 12.66
C TYR A 182 0.20 3.98 12.36
N ALA A 183 -0.54 2.91 12.69
CA ALA A 183 -0.10 1.52 12.46
C ALA A 183 0.30 1.26 10.99
N GLU A 184 -0.39 1.85 10.03
CA GLU A 184 -0.05 1.80 8.60
C GLU A 184 1.37 2.31 8.34
N VAL A 185 1.71 3.49 8.89
CA VAL A 185 3.03 4.10 8.72
C VAL A 185 4.10 3.34 9.50
N LYS A 186 3.77 2.87 10.71
CA LYS A 186 4.66 2.03 11.54
C LYS A 186 4.99 0.71 10.85
N SER A 187 4.00 -0.01 10.36
CA SER A 187 4.18 -1.21 9.54
C SER A 187 5.11 -0.93 8.35
N GLY A 188 4.85 0.20 7.65
CA GLY A 188 5.63 0.62 6.49
C GLY A 188 7.11 0.84 6.80
N TYR A 189 7.44 1.67 7.78
CA TYR A 189 8.84 1.94 8.08
C TYR A 189 9.55 0.77 8.77
N THR A 190 8.82 0.00 9.59
CA THR A 190 9.39 -1.18 10.25
C THR A 190 9.75 -2.27 9.23
N SER A 191 8.85 -2.59 8.30
CA SER A 191 9.14 -3.56 7.24
C SER A 191 10.28 -3.10 6.32
N PHE A 192 10.35 -1.81 5.98
CA PHE A 192 11.46 -1.20 5.25
C PHE A 192 12.79 -1.38 6.00
N PHE A 193 12.82 -1.09 7.30
CA PHE A 193 14.00 -1.28 8.13
C PHE A 193 14.42 -2.75 8.21
N LEU A 194 13.48 -3.68 8.41
CA LEU A 194 13.76 -5.11 8.46
C LEU A 194 14.34 -5.62 7.13
N GLY A 195 13.83 -5.12 6.00
CA GLY A 195 14.37 -5.41 4.68
C GLY A 195 15.82 -4.94 4.53
N ALA A 196 16.13 -3.71 4.94
CA ALA A 196 17.48 -3.16 4.91
C ALA A 196 18.43 -3.95 5.83
N ARG A 197 17.99 -4.25 7.06
CA ARG A 197 18.76 -4.99 8.04
C ARG A 197 19.05 -6.43 7.63
N SER A 198 18.17 -7.05 6.81
CA SER A 198 18.40 -8.42 6.31
C SER A 198 19.65 -8.56 5.45
N VAL A 199 20.11 -7.47 4.82
CA VAL A 199 21.32 -7.43 3.99
C VAL A 199 22.42 -6.53 4.55
N CYS A 200 22.09 -5.51 5.34
CA CYS A 200 23.04 -4.61 6.02
C CYS A 200 22.78 -4.66 7.55
N PRO A 201 23.37 -5.62 8.29
CA PRO A 201 23.04 -5.86 9.71
C PRO A 201 23.36 -4.69 10.66
N SER A 202 24.26 -3.79 10.28
CA SER A 202 24.65 -2.62 11.09
C SER A 202 23.68 -1.45 10.98
N VAL A 203 22.70 -1.51 10.07
CA VAL A 203 21.79 -0.39 9.82
C VAL A 203 20.98 0.01 11.05
N THR A 204 20.83 1.31 11.24
CA THR A 204 19.90 1.94 12.18
C THR A 204 18.99 2.90 11.43
N MET A 205 17.91 3.36 12.07
CA MET A 205 16.97 4.29 11.42
C MET A 205 16.44 5.33 12.40
N GLU A 206 16.34 6.58 11.95
CA GLU A 206 15.61 7.65 12.63
C GLU A 206 14.31 7.94 11.86
N VAL A 207 13.21 8.15 12.60
CA VAL A 207 11.89 8.47 12.05
C VAL A 207 11.44 9.81 12.59
N THR A 208 10.85 10.67 11.74
CA THR A 208 10.18 11.92 12.15
C THR A 208 8.91 12.11 11.36
N PHE A 209 7.89 12.78 11.93
CA PHE A 209 6.57 12.93 11.34
C PHE A 209 6.26 14.38 10.98
N THR A 210 5.53 14.58 9.87
CA THR A 210 5.09 15.89 9.39
C THR A 210 3.71 16.30 9.94
N SER A 211 2.94 15.34 10.44
CA SER A 211 1.52 15.50 10.78
C SER A 211 0.64 15.93 9.60
N SER A 212 1.05 15.53 8.39
CA SER A 212 0.31 15.76 7.13
C SER A 212 0.60 14.63 6.16
N TRP A 213 -0.41 14.19 5.39
CA TRP A 213 -0.20 13.24 4.28
C TRP A 213 0.57 13.88 3.14
N TYR A 214 0.33 15.16 2.87
CA TYR A 214 0.97 15.91 1.78
C TYR A 214 1.30 17.33 2.24
N ASP A 215 2.57 17.63 2.43
CA ASP A 215 3.10 18.98 2.62
C ASP A 215 4.55 19.03 2.17
N GLU A 216 4.77 19.55 0.96
CA GLU A 216 6.11 19.59 0.35
C GLU A 216 7.15 20.34 1.20
N ALA A 217 6.73 21.39 1.89
CA ALA A 217 7.63 22.18 2.72
C ALA A 217 8.03 21.44 4.00
N LEU A 218 7.06 20.85 4.70
CA LEU A 218 7.31 20.06 5.92
C LEU A 218 8.10 18.80 5.62
N GLU A 219 7.76 18.08 4.55
CA GLU A 219 8.49 16.87 4.14
C GLU A 219 9.95 17.19 3.77
N LYS A 220 10.18 18.29 3.05
CA LYS A 220 11.53 18.77 2.73
C LYS A 220 12.31 19.14 3.99
N GLU A 221 11.68 19.84 4.94
CA GLU A 221 12.31 20.21 6.21
C GLU A 221 12.67 18.96 7.02
N ALA A 222 11.74 17.99 7.12
CA ALA A 222 11.96 16.72 7.82
C ALA A 222 13.12 15.91 7.19
N ALA A 223 13.17 15.79 5.87
CA ALA A 223 14.27 15.12 5.18
C ALA A 223 15.62 15.83 5.43
N ASN A 224 15.67 17.15 5.36
CA ASN A 224 16.87 17.91 5.66
C ASN A 224 17.31 17.76 7.15
N LYS A 225 16.36 17.70 8.09
CA LYS A 225 16.64 17.42 9.52
C LYS A 225 17.33 16.06 9.67
N LEU A 226 16.80 15.01 9.04
CA LEU A 226 17.37 13.67 9.07
C LEU A 226 18.77 13.61 8.43
N ILE A 227 18.96 14.25 7.27
CA ILE A 227 20.26 14.34 6.61
C ILE A 227 21.29 15.07 7.52
N ASN A 228 20.89 16.17 8.14
CA ASN A 228 21.74 16.90 9.08
C ASN A 228 22.05 16.11 10.36
N ASN A 229 21.20 15.18 10.76
CA ASN A 229 21.45 14.22 11.84
C ASN A 229 22.41 13.09 11.42
N GLY A 230 22.87 13.08 10.17
CA GLY A 230 23.80 12.07 9.65
C GLY A 230 23.09 10.84 9.07
N CYS A 231 21.81 10.93 8.70
CA CYS A 231 21.18 9.89 7.88
C CYS A 231 21.74 9.96 6.46
N VAL A 232 22.23 8.83 5.97
CA VAL A 232 22.92 8.72 4.68
C VAL A 232 22.06 8.14 3.56
N LEU A 233 20.83 7.78 3.87
CA LEU A 233 19.78 7.33 2.95
C LEU A 233 18.44 7.73 3.55
N ILE A 234 17.53 8.26 2.73
CA ILE A 234 16.20 8.69 3.18
C ILE A 234 15.11 7.87 2.48
N SER A 235 14.07 7.50 3.25
CA SER A 235 12.80 7.02 2.71
C SER A 235 11.65 7.83 3.30
N GLN A 236 10.44 7.64 2.79
CA GLN A 236 9.26 8.36 3.27
C GLN A 236 7.99 7.52 3.20
N HIS A 237 7.01 7.94 4.00
CA HIS A 237 5.60 7.57 3.94
C HIS A 237 4.78 8.87 4.04
N ALA A 238 5.01 9.72 3.05
CA ALA A 238 4.38 11.01 2.82
C ALA A 238 4.38 11.23 1.29
N ASP A 239 3.46 12.02 0.77
CA ASP A 239 2.98 11.88 -0.61
C ASP A 239 3.48 12.95 -1.56
N SER A 240 4.29 13.93 -1.06
CA SER A 240 4.81 15.01 -1.90
C SER A 240 6.21 14.72 -2.45
N MET A 241 6.68 15.62 -3.28
CA MET A 241 8.06 15.63 -3.79
C MET A 241 9.07 16.27 -2.83
N GLY A 242 8.66 16.66 -1.62
CA GLY A 242 9.51 17.37 -0.65
C GLY A 242 10.74 16.58 -0.24
N ALA A 243 10.57 15.37 0.28
CA ALA A 243 11.67 14.51 0.71
C ALA A 243 12.56 14.06 -0.47
N PRO A 244 12.04 13.56 -1.61
CA PRO A 244 12.86 13.21 -2.78
C PRO A 244 13.71 14.35 -3.30
N THR A 245 13.15 15.57 -3.43
CA THR A 245 13.90 16.73 -3.94
C THR A 245 14.94 17.25 -2.95
N ALA A 246 14.71 17.11 -1.64
CA ALA A 246 15.73 17.37 -0.63
C ALA A 246 16.94 16.43 -0.81
N CYS A 247 16.65 15.13 -1.00
CA CYS A 247 17.67 14.11 -1.25
C CYS A 247 18.46 14.38 -2.53
N GLU A 248 17.77 14.69 -3.64
CA GLU A 248 18.44 15.04 -4.92
C GLU A 248 19.35 16.26 -4.77
N THR A 249 18.90 17.27 -4.03
CA THR A 249 19.68 18.48 -3.77
C THR A 249 20.93 18.18 -2.92
N ALA A 250 20.81 17.29 -1.94
CA ALA A 250 21.88 16.92 -1.03
C ALA A 250 22.80 15.81 -1.57
N GLY A 251 22.43 15.14 -2.66
CA GLY A 251 23.13 13.97 -3.19
C GLY A 251 23.01 12.75 -2.30
N VAL A 252 21.93 12.63 -1.53
CA VAL A 252 21.65 11.52 -0.61
C VAL A 252 20.69 10.54 -1.29
N PRO A 253 21.00 9.22 -1.34
CA PRO A 253 20.10 8.20 -1.88
C PRO A 253 18.70 8.26 -1.30
N ASN A 254 17.69 8.06 -2.15
CA ASN A 254 16.27 8.04 -1.74
C ASN A 254 15.56 6.78 -2.23
N VAL A 255 14.83 6.13 -1.32
CA VAL A 255 13.85 5.09 -1.63
C VAL A 255 12.48 5.67 -1.39
N SER A 256 11.76 5.95 -2.48
CA SER A 256 10.47 6.62 -2.42
C SER A 256 9.30 5.68 -2.06
N TYR A 257 8.10 6.23 -2.02
CA TYR A 257 6.84 5.51 -1.79
C TYR A 257 5.77 5.97 -2.79
N ASN A 258 4.86 5.06 -3.16
CA ASN A 258 3.73 5.22 -4.07
C ASN A 258 4.08 5.50 -5.54
N GLY A 259 5.13 6.22 -5.86
CA GLY A 259 5.44 6.56 -7.24
C GLY A 259 6.94 6.65 -7.53
N SER A 260 7.31 6.52 -8.81
CA SER A 260 8.68 6.77 -9.25
C SER A 260 8.95 8.27 -9.29
N THR A 261 9.98 8.70 -8.60
CA THR A 261 10.44 10.10 -8.60
C THR A 261 11.65 10.33 -9.54
N VAL A 262 12.03 9.30 -10.33
CA VAL A 262 13.22 9.31 -11.19
C VAL A 262 13.27 10.49 -12.17
N ALA A 263 12.12 10.97 -12.65
CA ALA A 263 12.05 12.08 -13.58
C ALA A 263 12.57 13.40 -12.98
N ALA A 264 12.36 13.62 -11.69
CA ALA A 264 12.82 14.81 -10.97
C ALA A 264 14.10 14.55 -10.16
N CYS A 265 14.35 13.32 -9.76
CA CYS A 265 15.43 12.91 -8.86
C CYS A 265 16.26 11.76 -9.48
N PRO A 266 16.85 11.95 -10.70
CA PRO A 266 17.49 10.86 -11.42
C PRO A 266 18.77 10.33 -10.76
N ASN A 267 19.43 11.12 -9.92
CA ASN A 267 20.70 10.77 -9.33
C ASN A 267 20.58 10.06 -7.97
N THR A 268 19.45 10.20 -7.31
CA THR A 268 19.25 9.72 -5.92
C THR A 268 18.13 8.73 -5.76
N PHE A 269 17.08 8.77 -6.59
CA PHE A 269 15.99 7.82 -6.57
C PHE A 269 16.48 6.41 -6.89
N ILE A 270 16.18 5.44 -6.03
CA ILE A 270 16.57 4.03 -6.21
C ILE A 270 15.38 3.21 -6.74
N VAL A 271 14.31 3.14 -5.96
CA VAL A 271 13.09 2.37 -6.25
C VAL A 271 11.95 2.89 -5.37
N SER A 272 10.72 2.59 -5.73
CA SER A 272 9.54 2.82 -4.89
C SER A 272 8.66 1.59 -4.84
N SER A 273 8.15 1.25 -3.65
CA SER A 273 7.01 0.35 -3.52
C SER A 273 5.71 1.13 -3.68
N ARG A 274 4.69 0.51 -4.25
CA ARG A 274 3.37 1.12 -4.43
C ARG A 274 2.26 0.09 -4.37
N ILE A 275 1.05 0.55 -4.08
CA ILE A 275 -0.16 -0.26 -4.22
C ILE A 275 -0.73 -0.03 -5.63
N ASP A 276 -0.99 -1.12 -6.35
CA ASP A 276 -1.85 -1.09 -7.54
C ASP A 276 -3.28 -1.43 -7.11
N TRP A 277 -4.15 -0.44 -7.12
CA TRP A 277 -5.54 -0.57 -6.73
C TRP A 277 -6.42 -1.22 -7.80
N THR A 278 -5.90 -1.40 -9.03
CA THR A 278 -6.65 -1.96 -10.16
C THR A 278 -7.30 -3.31 -9.84
N PRO A 279 -6.64 -4.29 -9.19
CA PRO A 279 -7.25 -5.57 -8.85
C PRO A 279 -8.48 -5.42 -7.95
N PHE A 280 -8.41 -4.56 -6.94
CA PHE A 280 -9.55 -4.30 -6.05
C PHE A 280 -10.71 -3.64 -6.76
N PHE A 281 -10.45 -2.60 -7.55
CA PHE A 281 -11.51 -1.90 -8.28
C PHE A 281 -12.21 -2.81 -9.29
N VAL A 282 -11.44 -3.61 -10.03
CA VAL A 282 -12.00 -4.61 -10.95
C VAL A 282 -12.85 -5.64 -10.19
N TYR A 283 -12.38 -6.12 -9.06
CA TYR A 283 -13.14 -7.05 -8.20
C TYR A 283 -14.48 -6.44 -7.77
N ALA A 284 -14.47 -5.26 -7.18
CA ALA A 284 -15.68 -4.62 -6.66
C ALA A 284 -16.66 -4.24 -7.79
N ILE A 285 -16.18 -3.70 -8.91
CA ILE A 285 -17.00 -3.39 -10.10
C ILE A 285 -17.67 -4.68 -10.64
N ASN A 286 -16.94 -5.79 -10.71
CA ASN A 286 -17.49 -7.06 -11.18
C ASN A 286 -18.53 -7.64 -10.22
N CYS A 287 -18.33 -7.54 -8.89
CA CYS A 287 -19.34 -7.94 -7.91
C CYS A 287 -20.64 -7.15 -8.12
N VAL A 288 -20.55 -5.83 -8.26
CA VAL A 288 -21.73 -4.98 -8.54
C VAL A 288 -22.39 -5.36 -9.89
N ALA A 289 -21.58 -5.67 -10.92
CA ALA A 289 -22.08 -6.06 -12.25
C ALA A 289 -22.83 -7.39 -12.23
N SER A 290 -22.36 -8.34 -11.42
CA SER A 290 -22.95 -9.69 -11.32
C SER A 290 -24.01 -9.80 -10.22
N GLY A 291 -24.15 -8.81 -9.35
CA GLY A 291 -25.01 -8.86 -8.18
C GLY A 291 -24.45 -9.78 -7.07
N GLU A 292 -23.15 -9.96 -7.06
CA GLU A 292 -22.44 -10.69 -6.01
C GLU A 292 -22.06 -9.74 -4.85
N ASP A 293 -21.97 -10.28 -3.64
CA ASP A 293 -21.57 -9.51 -2.47
C ASP A 293 -20.06 -9.18 -2.52
N ILE A 294 -19.70 -7.95 -2.14
CA ILE A 294 -18.31 -7.55 -1.88
C ILE A 294 -17.97 -7.96 -0.44
N GLY A 295 -16.78 -8.54 -0.22
CA GLY A 295 -16.30 -8.84 1.13
C GLY A 295 -16.13 -7.59 1.99
N TYR A 296 -16.25 -7.72 3.32
CA TYR A 296 -16.03 -6.57 4.23
C TYR A 296 -14.63 -5.99 4.12
N ASP A 297 -13.62 -6.86 4.01
CA ASP A 297 -12.23 -6.50 3.87
C ASP A 297 -11.61 -7.21 2.66
N TRP A 298 -10.82 -6.48 1.90
CA TRP A 298 -10.05 -7.01 0.79
C TRP A 298 -8.57 -6.63 0.95
N THR A 299 -7.71 -7.66 1.01
CA THR A 299 -6.26 -7.46 1.15
C THR A 299 -5.55 -7.86 -0.14
N GLY A 300 -4.94 -6.87 -0.80
CA GLY A 300 -4.06 -7.10 -1.94
C GLY A 300 -2.68 -7.58 -1.49
N THR A 301 -2.00 -8.38 -2.33
CA THR A 301 -0.68 -8.96 -2.04
C THR A 301 0.23 -8.89 -3.27
N LEU A 302 1.48 -9.32 -3.13
CA LEU A 302 2.36 -9.59 -4.29
C LEU A 302 1.68 -10.53 -5.29
N ALA A 303 1.08 -11.63 -4.81
CA ALA A 303 0.43 -12.62 -5.65
C ALA A 303 -0.81 -12.09 -6.40
N THR A 304 -1.56 -11.13 -5.84
CA THR A 304 -2.69 -10.50 -6.52
C THR A 304 -2.27 -9.39 -7.49
N GLY A 305 -0.99 -9.02 -7.50
CA GLY A 305 -0.47 -7.90 -8.28
C GLY A 305 -0.79 -6.52 -7.70
N SER A 306 -1.26 -6.46 -6.46
CA SER A 306 -1.54 -5.18 -5.78
C SER A 306 -0.33 -4.58 -5.10
N VAL A 307 0.60 -5.41 -4.61
CA VAL A 307 1.89 -4.95 -4.13
C VAL A 307 2.89 -5.02 -5.27
N VAL A 308 3.41 -3.88 -5.69
CA VAL A 308 4.35 -3.78 -6.82
C VAL A 308 5.49 -2.82 -6.49
N LEU A 309 6.60 -2.97 -7.19
CA LEU A 309 7.69 -2.01 -7.19
C LEU A 309 7.75 -1.28 -8.53
N THR A 310 8.23 -0.05 -8.52
CA THR A 310 8.64 0.65 -9.74
C THR A 310 9.92 0.03 -10.29
N ASP A 311 10.28 0.39 -11.53
CA ASP A 311 11.59 0.02 -12.06
C ASP A 311 12.71 0.54 -11.15
N VAL A 312 13.75 -0.29 -10.97
CA VAL A 312 14.96 0.11 -10.25
C VAL A 312 15.75 1.09 -11.11
N ASN A 313 16.12 2.22 -10.55
CA ASN A 313 17.01 3.17 -11.20
C ASN A 313 18.46 2.69 -11.04
N GLU A 314 18.97 2.00 -12.03
CA GLU A 314 20.34 1.45 -12.04
C GLU A 314 21.45 2.51 -11.90
N GLN A 315 21.15 3.78 -12.17
CA GLN A 315 22.11 4.88 -12.00
C GLN A 315 22.39 5.18 -10.52
N ALA A 316 21.38 5.04 -9.66
CA ALA A 316 21.47 5.35 -8.23
C ALA A 316 21.55 4.10 -7.34
N ALA A 317 20.99 2.99 -7.79
CA ALA A 317 21.00 1.72 -7.06
C ALA A 317 22.39 1.07 -7.03
N ALA A 318 22.64 0.24 -6.02
CA ALA A 318 23.78 -0.64 -6.00
C ALA A 318 23.67 -1.73 -7.11
N ALA A 319 24.81 -2.19 -7.61
CA ALA A 319 24.83 -3.26 -8.61
C ALA A 319 24.14 -4.53 -8.06
N GLY A 320 23.33 -5.20 -8.90
CA GLY A 320 22.61 -6.43 -8.51
C GLY A 320 21.35 -6.21 -7.69
N THR A 321 20.90 -4.95 -7.52
CA THR A 321 19.68 -4.62 -6.73
C THR A 321 18.43 -5.27 -7.32
N ALA A 322 18.24 -5.21 -8.63
CA ALA A 322 17.05 -5.78 -9.28
C ALA A 322 16.98 -7.30 -9.13
N GLU A 323 18.11 -8.00 -9.31
CA GLU A 323 18.22 -9.43 -9.13
C GLU A 323 17.96 -9.86 -7.69
N LYS A 324 18.47 -9.10 -6.70
CA LYS A 324 18.24 -9.39 -5.29
C LYS A 324 16.79 -9.16 -4.88
N ILE A 325 16.17 -8.11 -5.37
CA ILE A 325 14.72 -7.86 -5.18
C ILE A 325 13.91 -9.05 -5.72
N ALA A 326 14.21 -9.53 -6.94
CA ALA A 326 13.50 -10.66 -7.54
C ALA A 326 13.69 -11.97 -6.75
N GLU A 327 14.89 -12.22 -6.22
CA GLU A 327 15.18 -13.36 -5.33
C GLU A 327 14.32 -13.29 -4.05
N VAL A 328 14.32 -12.13 -3.37
CA VAL A 328 13.60 -11.96 -2.10
C VAL A 328 12.09 -11.93 -2.32
N MET A 329 11.61 -11.34 -3.42
CA MET A 329 10.19 -11.38 -3.80
C MET A 329 9.69 -12.84 -3.91
N LYS A 330 10.46 -13.69 -4.59
CA LYS A 330 10.12 -15.12 -4.66
C LYS A 330 10.10 -15.79 -3.29
N ALA A 331 11.03 -15.43 -2.40
CA ALA A 331 11.09 -15.98 -1.05
C ALA A 331 9.90 -15.51 -0.17
N LEU A 332 9.38 -14.31 -0.39
CA LEU A 332 8.13 -13.83 0.21
C LEU A 332 6.92 -14.61 -0.33
N GLU A 333 6.84 -14.79 -1.65
CA GLU A 333 5.74 -15.52 -2.31
C GLU A 333 5.66 -16.99 -1.90
N ASP A 334 6.82 -17.68 -1.79
CA ASP A 334 6.85 -19.08 -1.35
C ASP A 334 6.82 -19.26 0.18
N GLY A 335 6.83 -18.14 0.92
CA GLY A 335 6.72 -18.09 2.37
C GLY A 335 8.00 -18.51 3.12
N SER A 336 9.13 -18.64 2.46
CA SER A 336 10.43 -18.92 3.10
C SER A 336 11.00 -17.71 3.83
N VAL A 337 10.59 -16.50 3.45
CA VAL A 337 10.78 -15.26 4.21
C VAL A 337 9.45 -14.77 4.76
N LYS A 338 9.45 -14.37 6.02
CA LYS A 338 8.34 -13.71 6.70
C LYS A 338 8.83 -12.34 7.16
N VAL A 339 8.17 -11.28 6.69
CA VAL A 339 8.60 -9.91 7.00
C VAL A 339 8.66 -9.66 8.51
N PHE A 340 7.59 -10.03 9.21
CA PHE A 340 7.45 -9.81 10.65
C PHE A 340 7.67 -11.12 11.46
N ASP A 341 8.72 -11.88 11.10
CA ASP A 341 9.21 -12.99 11.94
C ASP A 341 9.80 -12.41 13.23
N THR A 342 9.19 -12.73 14.37
CA THR A 342 9.57 -12.18 15.68
C THR A 342 10.96 -12.63 16.14
N ALA A 343 11.56 -13.61 15.49
CA ALA A 343 12.96 -13.98 15.71
C ALA A 343 13.94 -12.98 15.07
N THR A 344 13.49 -12.11 14.19
CA THR A 344 14.33 -11.15 13.46
C THR A 344 14.40 -9.77 14.11
N PHE A 345 13.58 -9.49 15.11
CA PHE A 345 13.57 -8.19 15.81
C PHE A 345 13.28 -8.35 17.31
N THR A 346 13.59 -7.32 18.06
CA THR A 346 13.32 -7.22 19.51
C THR A 346 12.60 -5.91 19.82
N VAL A 347 11.92 -5.88 20.97
CA VAL A 347 11.34 -4.68 21.56
C VAL A 347 11.92 -4.54 22.96
N ASN A 348 12.64 -3.46 23.26
CA ASN A 348 13.36 -3.24 24.52
C ASN A 348 14.34 -4.40 24.86
N GLY A 349 14.97 -4.98 23.86
CA GLY A 349 15.93 -6.08 24.02
C GLY A 349 15.31 -7.47 24.15
N GLU A 350 13.98 -7.58 24.14
CA GLU A 350 13.27 -8.86 24.33
C GLU A 350 12.58 -9.30 23.04
N THR A 351 12.59 -10.61 22.78
CA THR A 351 11.80 -11.19 21.66
C THR A 351 10.32 -11.15 22.00
N VAL A 352 9.51 -10.63 21.07
CA VAL A 352 8.06 -10.53 21.24
C VAL A 352 7.43 -11.88 20.92
N THR A 353 6.71 -12.46 21.88
CA THR A 353 6.04 -13.77 21.72
C THR A 353 4.51 -13.68 21.76
N THR A 354 3.96 -12.54 22.17
CA THR A 354 2.53 -12.25 22.24
C THR A 354 2.33 -10.75 22.10
N TYR A 355 1.27 -10.36 21.42
CA TYR A 355 0.88 -8.96 21.28
C TYR A 355 -0.62 -8.86 20.99
N LEU A 356 -1.35 -8.17 21.87
CA LEU A 356 -2.75 -7.86 21.64
C LEU A 356 -2.84 -6.57 20.80
N ALA A 357 -3.25 -6.70 19.55
CA ALA A 357 -3.49 -5.59 18.66
C ALA A 357 -4.92 -5.06 18.79
N ASP A 358 -5.09 -3.76 18.58
CA ASP A 358 -6.38 -3.12 18.36
C ASP A 358 -6.80 -3.39 16.91
N VAL A 359 -7.64 -4.40 16.72
CA VAL A 359 -8.13 -4.82 15.39
C VAL A 359 -9.53 -4.29 15.15
N ASP A 360 -10.37 -4.22 16.18
CA ASP A 360 -11.78 -3.83 16.02
C ASP A 360 -11.97 -2.30 15.84
N ASP A 361 -10.98 -1.50 16.20
CA ASP A 361 -10.92 -0.04 16.02
C ASP A 361 -12.20 0.68 16.46
N LEU A 362 -12.69 0.31 17.66
CA LEU A 362 -13.88 0.94 18.27
C LEU A 362 -13.58 2.31 18.90
N GLY A 363 -12.34 2.80 18.82
CA GLY A 363 -11.92 4.10 19.31
C GLY A 363 -11.51 4.14 20.78
N ASP A 364 -11.41 3.01 21.44
CA ASP A 364 -10.90 2.89 22.81
C ASP A 364 -9.39 2.61 22.88
N TYR A 365 -8.78 2.25 21.76
CA TYR A 365 -7.35 1.93 21.59
C TYR A 365 -6.87 0.81 22.52
N VAL A 366 -7.75 -0.16 22.81
CA VAL A 366 -7.46 -1.31 23.65
C VAL A 366 -7.15 -2.51 22.75
N GLY A 367 -5.96 -3.06 22.85
CA GLY A 367 -5.61 -4.29 22.13
C GLY A 367 -6.43 -5.48 22.64
N GLU A 368 -7.17 -6.15 21.75
CA GLU A 368 -8.08 -7.26 22.07
C GLU A 368 -7.75 -8.54 21.30
N THR A 369 -7.00 -8.44 20.19
CA THR A 369 -6.75 -9.57 19.29
C THR A 369 -5.28 -9.98 19.33
N GLU A 370 -5.00 -11.26 19.64
CA GLU A 370 -3.63 -11.79 19.58
C GLU A 370 -3.14 -11.80 18.13
N ALA A 371 -2.13 -10.98 17.87
CA ALA A 371 -1.58 -10.75 16.53
C ALA A 371 -0.38 -11.65 16.19
N ILE A 372 0.20 -12.38 17.17
CA ILE A 372 1.35 -13.26 16.93
C ILE A 372 0.91 -14.70 16.88
N SER A 373 1.21 -15.39 15.78
CA SER A 373 0.99 -16.83 15.62
C SER A 373 2.23 -17.49 15.02
N ASP A 374 2.66 -18.60 15.60
CA ASP A 374 3.83 -19.37 15.15
C ASP A 374 5.09 -18.51 14.96
N GLY A 375 5.29 -17.49 15.82
CA GLY A 375 6.43 -16.60 15.78
C GLY A 375 6.37 -15.53 14.68
N VAL A 376 5.22 -15.31 14.07
CA VAL A 376 5.02 -14.28 13.04
C VAL A 376 3.94 -13.31 13.50
N PHE A 377 4.18 -12.01 13.38
CA PHE A 377 3.14 -11.01 13.55
C PHE A 377 2.27 -10.95 12.27
N LEU A 378 0.97 -11.19 12.44
CA LEU A 378 -0.02 -11.28 11.35
C LEU A 378 -0.58 -9.89 11.02
N GLU A 379 0.18 -9.07 10.34
CA GLU A 379 0.02 -7.62 10.17
C GLU A 379 -1.32 -7.17 9.58
N SER A 380 -1.88 -7.92 8.60
CA SER A 380 -3.16 -7.59 7.93
C SER A 380 -4.03 -8.84 7.71
N PHE A 381 -4.04 -9.73 8.70
CA PHE A 381 -4.79 -11.00 8.62
C PHE A 381 -6.25 -10.83 9.05
N TYR A 382 -6.51 -10.05 10.09
CA TYR A 382 -7.84 -9.91 10.69
C TYR A 382 -8.67 -8.77 10.07
N ARG A 383 -8.01 -7.80 9.46
CA ARG A 383 -8.58 -6.74 8.62
C ARG A 383 -7.58 -6.35 7.54
N SER A 384 -8.03 -5.64 6.51
CA SER A 384 -7.15 -5.24 5.39
C SER A 384 -6.13 -4.17 5.78
N ALA A 385 -6.53 -3.18 6.59
CA ALA A 385 -5.63 -2.14 7.07
C ALA A 385 -4.69 -2.67 8.17
N PRO A 386 -3.43 -2.23 8.19
CA PRO A 386 -2.45 -2.62 9.18
C PRO A 386 -2.86 -2.32 10.63
N TYR A 387 -2.40 -3.17 11.55
CA TYR A 387 -2.51 -2.97 13.01
C TYR A 387 -1.18 -3.24 13.72
N PHE A 388 -0.06 -3.19 13.01
CA PHE A 388 1.28 -3.31 13.56
C PHE A 388 1.66 -2.00 14.27
N ASP A 389 1.76 -2.03 15.61
CA ASP A 389 2.06 -0.84 16.43
C ASP A 389 3.22 -1.09 17.41
N LEU A 390 4.20 -1.90 17.02
CA LEU A 390 5.41 -2.16 17.82
C LEU A 390 6.53 -1.18 17.46
N ASP A 391 7.19 -0.66 18.50
CA ASP A 391 8.43 0.10 18.36
C ASP A 391 9.61 -0.85 18.55
N ILE A 392 10.24 -1.27 17.45
CA ILE A 392 11.30 -2.27 17.47
C ILE A 392 12.68 -1.63 17.69
N ASP A 393 13.60 -2.41 18.26
CA ASP A 393 14.98 -1.98 18.47
C ASP A 393 15.71 -1.72 17.14
N GLY A 394 16.49 -0.63 17.11
CA GLY A 394 17.22 -0.17 15.93
C GLY A 394 16.52 0.97 15.18
N ILE A 395 15.27 1.29 15.55
CA ILE A 395 14.51 2.44 15.06
C ILE A 395 14.36 3.46 16.19
N THR A 396 14.67 4.72 15.94
CA THR A 396 14.49 5.83 16.88
C THR A 396 13.44 6.78 16.36
N ASN A 397 12.34 6.95 17.09
CA ASN A 397 11.35 7.98 16.82
C ASN A 397 11.83 9.29 17.43
N LEU A 398 12.02 10.34 16.62
CA LEU A 398 12.53 11.66 17.06
C LEU A 398 11.42 12.55 17.66
N ASP A 399 10.16 12.16 17.53
CA ASP A 399 8.99 12.94 17.95
C ASP A 399 8.23 12.23 19.12
N ALA A 400 8.79 11.14 19.67
CA ALA A 400 8.23 10.36 20.81
C ALA A 400 8.49 11.02 22.17
#